data_3994518ad9135e156e026476a9804dd7
#
_entry.id   3994518ad9135e156e026476a9804dd7
#
_cell.length_a   1.000
_cell.length_b   1.000
_cell.length_c   1.000
_cell.angle_alpha   90.00
_cell.angle_beta   90.00
_cell.angle_gamma   90.00
#
_symmetry.space_group_name_H-M   'P 1'
#
loop_
_entity.id
_entity.type
_entity.pdbx_description
1 polymer ?
#
loop_
_entity_poly.entity_id
_entity_poly.type
_entity_poly.pdbx_seq_one_letter_code
_entity_poly.pdbx_strand_id
1 'polypeptide(L)'
;MEKNDDNKRRSHSRIVTVFMTDQPGSNSRWFISISLLALLFYGCHSSQHPSQTSNNARYPAHWWTPVPKEGAPDWEVLPQEARPGEVILSKRHELGLLSNFAATPFVFREKRYASLEGFWQMMLYPEDSDDPRAKFPGVEWKFTRDQVAAMSSFEAKSAGSLAEANMSRMGITWVSFEGRQIEYRPAERGEHYRLIVAATWEKVRQNPEVNKVLLATGDLILRPDHYQEPDAPAAWRYYEILTQIRADLQNEKN
;
A
#
# COMPACT_ATOMS: atom_id res chain seq x y z
N MET A 1 -18.00 -40.62 47.95
CA MET A 1 -17.28 -39.66 48.81
C MET A 1 -16.24 -39.04 47.90
N GLU A 2 -16.24 -37.88 47.50
CA GLU A 2 -16.76 -36.51 47.71
C GLU A 2 -16.21 -35.75 46.51
N LYS A 3 -16.95 -35.19 45.64
CA LYS A 3 -17.46 -33.81 45.45
C LYS A 3 -16.41 -32.72 45.72
N ASN A 4 -16.09 -31.95 44.69
CA ASN A 4 -16.35 -30.50 44.48
C ASN A 4 -15.52 -30.01 43.28
N ASP A 5 -16.12 -29.47 42.31
CA ASP A 5 -16.85 -28.23 41.99
C ASP A 5 -15.96 -27.13 41.38
N ASP A 6 -16.36 -26.76 40.19
CA ASP A 6 -16.46 -25.43 39.55
C ASP A 6 -15.34 -24.38 39.70
N ASN A 7 -14.81 -23.93 38.58
CA ASN A 7 -14.95 -22.50 38.28
C ASN A 7 -14.83 -22.17 36.77
N LYS A 8 -15.97 -21.86 36.22
CA LYS A 8 -16.23 -21.41 34.85
C LYS A 8 -16.10 -19.88 34.84
N ARG A 9 -15.09 -19.31 34.23
CA ARG A 9 -15.06 -17.87 33.90
C ARG A 9 -15.27 -17.65 32.40
N ARG A 10 -16.49 -17.32 32.06
CA ARG A 10 -16.88 -16.73 30.77
C ARG A 10 -16.49 -15.25 30.77
N SER A 11 -15.68 -14.86 29.78
CA SER A 11 -15.51 -13.45 29.42
C SER A 11 -16.51 -13.09 28.34
N HIS A 12 -17.48 -12.24 28.67
CA HIS A 12 -18.45 -11.68 27.74
C HIS A 12 -17.86 -10.40 27.14
N SER A 13 -17.67 -10.41 25.84
CA SER A 13 -17.45 -9.20 25.05
C SER A 13 -18.80 -8.47 24.92
N ARG A 14 -18.89 -7.26 25.44
CA ARG A 14 -20.05 -6.36 25.30
C ARG A 14 -19.90 -5.57 24.02
N ILE A 15 -20.78 -5.85 23.08
CA ILE A 15 -21.07 -4.97 21.95
C ILE A 15 -21.90 -3.80 22.50
N VAL A 16 -21.38 -2.59 22.36
CA VAL A 16 -22.11 -1.35 22.69
C VAL A 16 -22.79 -0.87 21.42
N THR A 17 -24.09 -1.11 21.32
CA THR A 17 -24.96 -0.50 20.30
C THR A 17 -25.44 0.83 20.87
N VAL A 18 -25.05 1.94 20.21
CA VAL A 18 -25.57 3.28 20.53
C VAL A 18 -26.84 3.51 19.71
N PHE A 19 -27.98 3.52 20.37
CA PHE A 19 -29.24 4.01 19.81
C PHE A 19 -29.30 5.53 20.00
N MET A 20 -29.45 6.28 18.91
CA MET A 20 -29.90 7.67 18.93
C MET A 20 -31.43 7.65 19.08
N THR A 21 -31.91 8.23 20.15
CA THR A 21 -33.33 8.55 20.34
C THR A 21 -33.55 10.02 20.06
N ASP A 22 -34.43 10.29 19.09
CA ASP A 22 -35.11 11.56 18.89
C ASP A 22 -35.95 11.93 20.10
N GLN A 23 -35.93 13.20 20.48
CA GLN A 23 -37.00 13.81 21.26
C GLN A 23 -37.35 15.20 20.69
N PRO A 24 -38.62 15.48 20.47
CA PRO A 24 -39.11 16.79 20.05
C PRO A 24 -39.68 17.59 21.21
N GLY A 25 -39.65 18.91 21.09
CA GLY A 25 -40.60 19.75 21.88
C GLY A 25 -40.05 21.06 22.41
N SER A 26 -40.42 22.08 21.78
CA SER A 26 -41.41 23.08 22.23
C SER A 26 -40.93 24.43 22.72
N ASN A 27 -41.47 25.43 22.04
CA ASN A 27 -41.92 26.78 22.50
C ASN A 27 -40.93 27.96 22.52
N SER A 28 -41.07 28.76 21.48
CA SER A 28 -41.67 30.08 21.53
C SER A 28 -41.04 31.15 22.43
N ARG A 29 -40.46 32.19 21.82
CA ARG A 29 -40.83 33.58 22.15
C ARG A 29 -40.25 34.59 21.17
N TRP A 30 -41.13 35.36 20.63
CA TRP A 30 -41.01 36.57 19.83
C TRP A 30 -40.02 37.61 20.41
N PHE A 31 -39.19 38.23 19.58
CA PHE A 31 -38.87 39.66 19.65
C PHE A 31 -38.61 40.22 18.25
N ILE A 32 -39.34 41.24 17.95
CA ILE A 32 -39.29 42.16 16.80
C ILE A 32 -38.09 43.08 17.01
N SER A 33 -37.30 43.32 15.97
CA SER A 33 -37.03 44.67 15.52
C SER A 33 -35.80 44.88 14.67
N ILE A 34 -35.99 45.66 13.67
CA ILE A 34 -35.13 46.70 13.04
C ILE A 34 -34.27 46.20 11.88
N SER A 35 -34.84 46.51 10.71
CA SER A 35 -34.14 46.60 9.42
C SER A 35 -32.97 47.58 9.48
N LEU A 36 -31.79 47.08 9.14
CA LEU A 36 -30.70 47.95 8.67
C LEU A 36 -30.21 47.40 7.34
N LEU A 37 -30.54 48.09 6.28
CA LEU A 37 -30.13 47.83 4.90
C LEU A 37 -28.63 48.11 4.79
N ALA A 38 -27.79 47.10 4.86
CA ALA A 38 -26.38 47.16 4.51
C ALA A 38 -26.18 46.51 3.16
N LEU A 39 -26.02 47.31 2.13
CA LEU A 39 -25.51 46.89 0.81
C LEU A 39 -24.09 46.32 1.01
N LEU A 40 -23.99 45.01 1.15
CA LEU A 40 -22.70 44.33 1.09
C LEU A 40 -22.44 43.91 -0.36
N PHE A 41 -21.47 44.60 -0.95
CA PHE A 41 -20.80 44.13 -2.16
C PHE A 41 -20.38 42.66 -1.99
N TYR A 42 -21.07 41.75 -2.68
CA TYR A 42 -20.59 40.42 -2.89
C TYR A 42 -19.39 40.48 -3.84
N GLY A 43 -18.21 40.73 -3.28
CA GLY A 43 -16.97 40.44 -3.93
C GLY A 43 -16.89 38.90 -4.08
N CYS A 44 -16.99 38.41 -5.31
CA CYS A 44 -16.57 37.05 -5.65
C CYS A 44 -15.11 36.87 -5.22
N HIS A 45 -14.89 36.40 -4.01
CA HIS A 45 -13.62 35.81 -3.65
C HIS A 45 -13.62 34.43 -4.34
N SER A 46 -13.14 34.40 -5.58
CA SER A 46 -12.59 33.19 -6.13
C SER A 46 -11.45 32.78 -5.21
N SER A 47 -11.66 31.76 -4.42
CA SER A 47 -10.61 31.04 -3.68
C SER A 47 -9.64 30.50 -4.73
N GLN A 48 -8.67 31.33 -5.11
CA GLN A 48 -7.51 30.83 -5.84
C GLN A 48 -6.76 29.94 -4.84
N HIS A 49 -6.92 28.63 -5.00
CA HIS A 49 -5.96 27.69 -4.45
C HIS A 49 -4.58 28.18 -4.88
N PRO A 50 -3.61 28.31 -3.96
CA PRO A 50 -2.27 28.74 -4.33
C PRO A 50 -1.76 27.76 -5.38
N SER A 51 -1.50 28.28 -6.57
CA SER A 51 -0.97 27.52 -7.69
C SER A 51 0.31 26.82 -7.25
N GLN A 52 0.35 25.48 -7.31
CA GLN A 52 1.52 24.62 -7.05
C GLN A 52 2.65 24.85 -8.09
N THR A 53 2.64 25.95 -8.81
CA THR A 53 3.30 26.16 -10.10
C THR A 53 4.78 26.52 -10.06
N SER A 54 5.43 26.72 -8.90
CA SER A 54 6.80 27.28 -8.97
C SER A 54 7.95 26.28 -8.94
N ASN A 55 7.76 25.04 -8.42
CA ASN A 55 8.85 24.03 -8.34
C ASN A 55 8.72 22.86 -9.31
N ASN A 56 7.57 22.64 -9.93
CA ASN A 56 7.32 21.46 -10.76
C ASN A 56 7.51 21.70 -12.26
N ALA A 57 7.88 22.93 -12.70
CA ALA A 57 8.00 23.28 -14.12
C ALA A 57 8.98 22.42 -14.93
N ARG A 58 9.90 21.72 -14.28
CA ARG A 58 10.85 20.80 -14.91
C ARG A 58 10.35 19.36 -15.04
N TYR A 59 9.19 19.06 -14.47
CA TYR A 59 8.61 17.72 -14.46
C TYR A 59 7.36 17.65 -15.35
N PRO A 60 6.94 16.47 -15.84
CA PRO A 60 5.73 16.32 -16.62
C PRO A 60 4.48 16.75 -15.85
N ALA A 61 3.79 17.79 -16.33
CA ALA A 61 2.64 18.35 -15.63
C ALA A 61 1.51 17.35 -15.37
N HIS A 62 1.38 16.33 -16.24
CA HIS A 62 0.35 15.30 -16.10
C HIS A 62 0.49 14.42 -14.86
N TRP A 63 1.64 14.42 -14.19
CA TRP A 63 1.82 13.70 -12.91
C TRP A 63 0.94 14.25 -11.79
N TRP A 64 0.45 15.47 -11.92
CA TRP A 64 -0.45 16.13 -10.95
C TRP A 64 -1.83 16.44 -11.54
N THR A 65 -2.13 15.93 -12.73
CA THR A 65 -3.44 16.18 -13.34
C THR A 65 -4.54 15.61 -12.44
N PRO A 66 -5.51 16.45 -12.04
CA PRO A 66 -6.59 15.99 -11.18
C PRO A 66 -7.41 14.88 -11.82
N VAL A 67 -7.72 13.89 -11.01
CA VAL A 67 -8.58 12.76 -11.35
C VAL A 67 -9.87 12.89 -10.56
N PRO A 68 -11.05 12.70 -11.17
CA PRO A 68 -12.32 12.67 -10.45
C PRO A 68 -12.28 11.68 -9.30
N LYS A 69 -12.78 12.09 -8.12
CA LYS A 69 -12.84 11.21 -6.95
C LYS A 69 -13.95 10.17 -7.10
N GLU A 70 -14.97 10.50 -7.89
CA GLU A 70 -16.07 9.60 -8.22
C GLU A 70 -15.54 8.39 -8.99
N GLY A 71 -15.76 7.20 -8.44
CA GLY A 71 -15.28 5.94 -9.02
C GLY A 71 -13.82 5.60 -8.72
N ALA A 72 -13.08 6.46 -7.99
CA ALA A 72 -11.79 6.07 -7.43
C ALA A 72 -12.02 5.19 -6.18
N PRO A 73 -11.21 4.11 -6.01
CA PRO A 73 -11.27 3.31 -4.78
C PRO A 73 -10.95 4.15 -3.53
N ASP A 74 -11.60 3.88 -2.42
CA ASP A 74 -11.40 4.62 -1.16
C ASP A 74 -9.96 4.55 -0.62
N TRP A 75 -9.23 3.50 -0.99
CA TRP A 75 -7.83 3.32 -0.59
C TRP A 75 -6.83 4.11 -1.45
N GLU A 76 -7.24 4.67 -2.61
CA GLU A 76 -6.36 5.34 -3.55
C GLU A 76 -6.05 6.76 -3.09
N VAL A 77 -4.77 7.12 -3.11
CA VAL A 77 -4.29 8.50 -3.00
C VAL A 77 -4.14 9.05 -4.40
N LEU A 78 -4.89 10.11 -4.71
CA LEU A 78 -4.98 10.66 -6.06
C LEU A 78 -3.81 11.60 -6.38
N PRO A 79 -3.42 11.77 -7.66
CA PRO A 79 -2.30 12.61 -8.08
C PRO A 79 -2.33 14.05 -7.53
N GLN A 80 -3.51 14.65 -7.46
CA GLN A 80 -3.70 16.02 -6.95
C GLN A 80 -3.54 16.17 -5.44
N GLU A 81 -3.42 15.07 -4.69
CA GLU A 81 -3.19 15.07 -3.24
C GLU A 81 -1.71 15.25 -2.88
N ALA A 82 -0.82 15.20 -3.89
CA ALA A 82 0.59 15.49 -3.70
C ALA A 82 0.79 16.92 -3.21
N ARG A 83 1.65 17.09 -2.20
CA ARG A 83 2.07 18.41 -1.69
C ARG A 83 3.16 19.01 -2.60
N PRO A 84 3.49 20.29 -2.46
CA PRO A 84 4.63 20.87 -3.17
C PRO A 84 5.91 20.07 -2.96
N GLY A 85 6.59 19.73 -4.06
CA GLY A 85 7.80 18.88 -4.04
C GLY A 85 7.55 17.38 -3.92
N GLU A 86 6.30 16.94 -3.85
CA GLU A 86 5.93 15.52 -3.83
C GLU A 86 5.34 15.05 -5.16
N VAL A 87 5.38 13.74 -5.39
CA VAL A 87 4.65 13.08 -6.47
C VAL A 87 4.06 11.77 -5.97
N ILE A 88 2.79 11.53 -6.32
CA ILE A 88 2.12 10.25 -6.04
C ILE A 88 2.53 9.24 -7.13
N LEU A 89 2.98 8.05 -6.74
CA LEU A 89 3.33 6.96 -7.64
C LEU A 89 2.07 6.30 -8.25
N SER A 90 1.23 7.14 -8.85
CA SER A 90 -0.08 6.74 -9.38
C SER A 90 0.04 5.71 -10.50
N LYS A 91 -0.80 4.68 -10.44
CA LYS A 91 -0.94 3.66 -11.49
C LYS A 91 -1.69 4.17 -12.74
N ARG A 92 -2.16 5.42 -12.72
CA ARG A 92 -2.94 6.03 -13.80
C ARG A 92 -2.08 6.57 -14.96
N HIS A 93 -0.76 6.58 -14.77
CA HIS A 93 0.23 6.98 -15.78
C HIS A 93 1.56 6.23 -15.55
N GLU A 94 2.63 6.64 -16.22
CA GLU A 94 3.92 5.92 -16.26
C GLU A 94 4.57 5.73 -14.87
N LEU A 95 4.27 6.57 -13.87
CA LEU A 95 4.77 6.34 -12.51
C LEU A 95 4.28 5.01 -11.91
N GLY A 96 3.18 4.47 -12.45
CA GLY A 96 2.71 3.13 -12.10
C GLY A 96 3.70 2.00 -12.41
N LEU A 97 4.66 2.21 -13.32
CA LEU A 97 5.77 1.26 -13.56
C LEU A 97 6.63 1.05 -12.32
N LEU A 98 6.66 2.03 -11.40
CA LEU A 98 7.39 1.97 -10.15
C LEU A 98 6.68 1.11 -9.08
N SER A 99 5.39 0.84 -9.25
CA SER A 99 4.62 -0.01 -8.34
C SER A 99 5.12 -1.46 -8.37
N ASN A 100 5.02 -2.15 -7.22
CA ASN A 100 5.26 -3.60 -7.15
C ASN A 100 4.32 -4.39 -8.07
N PHE A 101 3.13 -3.86 -8.36
CA PHE A 101 2.09 -4.46 -9.19
C PHE A 101 2.41 -4.46 -10.67
N ALA A 102 3.29 -3.57 -11.13
CA ALA A 102 3.60 -3.43 -12.55
C ALA A 102 4.15 -4.73 -13.13
N ALA A 103 3.65 -5.10 -14.30
CA ALA A 103 4.16 -6.25 -15.07
C ALA A 103 5.50 -5.90 -15.72
N THR A 104 6.51 -5.74 -14.89
CA THR A 104 7.90 -5.42 -15.24
C THR A 104 8.78 -6.61 -14.87
N PRO A 105 8.89 -7.62 -15.76
CA PRO A 105 9.56 -8.87 -15.46
C PRO A 105 11.06 -8.66 -15.24
N PHE A 106 11.61 -9.48 -14.34
CA PHE A 106 13.04 -9.46 -14.04
C PHE A 106 13.51 -10.87 -13.65
N VAL A 107 14.81 -11.08 -13.73
CA VAL A 107 15.48 -12.29 -13.24
C VAL A 107 16.18 -11.95 -11.94
N PHE A 108 15.93 -12.75 -10.91
CA PHE A 108 16.61 -12.63 -9.63
C PHE A 108 16.98 -14.03 -9.14
N ARG A 109 18.25 -14.23 -8.84
CA ARG A 109 18.76 -15.55 -8.43
C ARG A 109 18.35 -16.65 -9.42
N GLU A 110 18.69 -16.43 -10.69
CA GLU A 110 18.47 -17.36 -11.82
C GLU A 110 16.99 -17.67 -12.14
N LYS A 111 16.06 -17.14 -11.37
CA LYS A 111 14.61 -17.32 -11.59
C LYS A 111 13.98 -16.05 -12.14
N ARG A 112 13.06 -16.25 -13.11
CA ARG A 112 12.26 -15.14 -13.69
C ARG A 112 10.98 -14.91 -12.89
N TYR A 113 10.67 -13.65 -12.63
CA TYR A 113 9.46 -13.18 -11.99
C TYR A 113 8.73 -12.22 -12.92
N ALA A 114 7.39 -12.28 -12.98
CA ALA A 114 6.60 -11.40 -13.83
C ALA A 114 6.46 -9.98 -13.23
N SER A 115 6.56 -9.86 -11.92
CA SER A 115 6.46 -8.61 -11.18
C SER A 115 7.11 -8.72 -9.81
N LEU A 116 7.36 -7.58 -9.16
CA LEU A 116 7.84 -7.58 -7.77
C LEU A 116 6.75 -8.10 -6.81
N GLU A 117 5.47 -7.86 -7.12
CA GLU A 117 4.36 -8.42 -6.35
C GLU A 117 4.34 -9.95 -6.45
N GLY A 118 4.52 -10.51 -7.65
CA GLY A 118 4.63 -11.97 -7.84
C GLY A 118 5.79 -12.57 -7.05
N PHE A 119 6.97 -11.92 -7.08
CA PHE A 119 8.11 -12.31 -6.26
C PHE A 119 7.78 -12.29 -4.76
N TRP A 120 7.11 -11.25 -4.30
CA TRP A 120 6.70 -11.11 -2.90
C TRP A 120 5.74 -12.21 -2.47
N GLN A 121 4.65 -12.35 -3.22
CA GLN A 121 3.56 -13.24 -2.84
C GLN A 121 3.93 -14.73 -2.97
N MET A 122 4.85 -15.08 -3.87
CA MET A 122 5.28 -16.48 -4.00
C MET A 122 6.01 -17.00 -2.75
N MET A 123 6.67 -16.13 -1.97
CA MET A 123 7.36 -16.53 -0.74
C MET A 123 6.41 -17.05 0.35
N LEU A 124 5.12 -16.68 0.27
CA LEU A 124 4.07 -17.17 1.16
C LEU A 124 3.69 -18.64 0.88
N TYR A 125 3.99 -19.13 -0.31
CA TYR A 125 3.68 -20.51 -0.75
C TYR A 125 4.81 -21.47 -0.40
N PRO A 126 4.49 -22.77 -0.18
CA PRO A 126 5.50 -23.79 0.02
C PRO A 126 6.54 -23.83 -1.11
N GLU A 127 7.80 -24.09 -0.78
CA GLU A 127 8.85 -24.21 -1.80
C GLU A 127 8.75 -25.52 -2.58
N ASP A 128 8.45 -26.60 -1.86
CA ASP A 128 8.33 -27.95 -2.40
C ASP A 128 7.41 -28.82 -1.51
N SER A 129 7.38 -30.13 -1.79
CA SER A 129 6.60 -31.10 -1.02
C SER A 129 7.14 -31.34 0.39
N ASP A 130 8.39 -30.98 0.68
CA ASP A 130 9.03 -31.15 1.98
C ASP A 130 8.86 -29.95 2.89
N ASP A 131 8.45 -28.82 2.34
CA ASP A 131 8.06 -27.63 3.10
C ASP A 131 6.94 -28.00 4.10
N PRO A 132 7.10 -27.70 5.40
CA PRO A 132 6.10 -28.05 6.42
C PRO A 132 4.72 -27.44 6.14
N ARG A 133 4.65 -26.33 5.41
CA ARG A 133 3.38 -25.71 4.98
C ARG A 133 2.63 -26.57 3.98
N ALA A 134 3.34 -27.30 3.10
CA ALA A 134 2.72 -28.19 2.12
C ALA A 134 2.04 -29.42 2.78
N LYS A 135 2.54 -29.84 3.94
CA LYS A 135 2.08 -31.05 4.65
C LYS A 135 1.04 -30.77 5.73
N PHE A 136 0.63 -29.50 5.91
CA PHE A 136 -0.27 -29.14 7.01
C PHE A 136 -1.69 -29.65 6.76
N PRO A 137 -2.28 -30.45 7.68
CA PRO A 137 -3.61 -31.02 7.49
C PRO A 137 -4.71 -29.98 7.33
N GLY A 138 -5.60 -30.17 6.35
CA GLY A 138 -6.78 -29.33 6.16
C GLY A 138 -6.48 -27.97 5.50
N VAL A 139 -5.28 -27.79 4.95
CA VAL A 139 -4.90 -26.61 4.17
C VAL A 139 -4.69 -27.03 2.71
N GLU A 140 -5.35 -26.31 1.80
CA GLU A 140 -5.17 -26.46 0.36
C GLU A 140 -4.46 -25.22 -0.20
N TRP A 141 -3.46 -25.46 -1.06
CA TRP A 141 -2.76 -24.41 -1.80
C TRP A 141 -3.32 -24.32 -3.21
N LYS A 142 -4.08 -23.27 -3.50
CA LYS A 142 -4.72 -23.06 -4.80
C LYS A 142 -3.73 -22.92 -5.95
N PHE A 143 -2.55 -22.38 -5.67
CA PHE A 143 -1.49 -22.15 -6.63
C PHE A 143 -0.18 -22.77 -6.15
N THR A 144 0.69 -23.06 -7.09
CA THR A 144 2.10 -23.37 -6.80
C THR A 144 2.89 -22.06 -6.66
N ARG A 145 4.03 -22.14 -6.00
CA ARG A 145 4.98 -21.03 -5.88
C ARG A 145 5.38 -20.46 -7.24
N ASP A 146 5.60 -21.32 -8.26
CA ASP A 146 5.98 -20.91 -9.62
C ASP A 146 4.84 -20.21 -10.35
N GLN A 147 3.61 -20.66 -10.17
CA GLN A 147 2.45 -19.98 -10.73
C GLN A 147 2.34 -18.56 -10.18
N VAL A 148 2.52 -18.37 -8.87
CA VAL A 148 2.46 -17.03 -8.24
C VAL A 148 3.63 -16.15 -8.68
N ALA A 149 4.82 -16.70 -8.84
CA ALA A 149 5.99 -15.98 -9.37
C ALA A 149 5.76 -15.43 -10.80
N ALA A 150 4.88 -16.08 -11.57
CA ALA A 150 4.49 -15.66 -12.92
C ALA A 150 3.29 -14.68 -12.97
N MET A 151 2.74 -14.28 -11.82
CA MET A 151 1.62 -13.34 -11.71
C MET A 151 2.09 -11.89 -11.54
N SER A 152 1.18 -10.96 -11.79
CA SER A 152 1.37 -9.54 -11.54
C SER A 152 0.09 -8.90 -11.02
N SER A 153 0.16 -7.61 -10.59
CA SER A 153 -1.01 -6.82 -10.23
C SER A 153 -1.89 -7.48 -9.17
N PHE A 154 -3.20 -7.29 -9.27
CA PHE A 154 -4.21 -7.84 -8.34
C PHE A 154 -4.30 -9.37 -8.36
N GLU A 155 -3.88 -10.02 -9.44
CA GLU A 155 -3.82 -11.49 -9.49
C GLU A 155 -2.81 -12.02 -8.46
N ALA A 156 -1.58 -11.49 -8.49
CA ALA A 156 -0.55 -11.85 -7.50
C ALA A 156 -0.99 -11.51 -6.07
N LYS A 157 -1.59 -10.32 -5.86
CA LYS A 157 -2.10 -9.89 -4.56
C LYS A 157 -3.20 -10.82 -4.04
N SER A 158 -4.13 -11.23 -4.91
CA SER A 158 -5.20 -12.17 -4.55
C SER A 158 -4.66 -13.55 -4.18
N ALA A 159 -3.67 -14.04 -4.94
CA ALA A 159 -2.97 -15.28 -4.59
C ALA A 159 -2.32 -15.16 -3.20
N GLY A 160 -1.63 -14.04 -2.93
CA GLY A 160 -1.04 -13.77 -1.62
C GLY A 160 -2.06 -13.77 -0.48
N SER A 161 -3.22 -13.18 -0.68
CA SER A 161 -4.28 -13.17 0.35
C SER A 161 -4.78 -14.57 0.70
N LEU A 162 -4.87 -15.47 -0.30
CA LEU A 162 -5.19 -16.88 -0.04
C LEU A 162 -4.10 -17.58 0.77
N ALA A 163 -2.83 -17.31 0.46
CA ALA A 163 -1.71 -17.87 1.20
C ALA A 163 -1.67 -17.34 2.65
N GLU A 164 -1.89 -16.05 2.85
CA GLU A 164 -1.97 -15.43 4.19
C GLU A 164 -3.09 -16.05 5.05
N ALA A 165 -4.24 -16.36 4.45
CA ALA A 165 -5.32 -17.05 5.14
C ALA A 165 -4.89 -18.46 5.59
N ASN A 166 -4.16 -19.19 4.74
CA ASN A 166 -3.59 -20.48 5.10
C ASN A 166 -2.54 -20.36 6.21
N MET A 167 -1.61 -19.41 6.08
CA MET A 167 -0.59 -19.16 7.11
C MET A 167 -1.20 -18.81 8.46
N SER A 168 -2.26 -18.01 8.47
CA SER A 168 -3.01 -17.68 9.69
C SER A 168 -3.61 -18.92 10.35
N ARG A 169 -4.20 -19.84 9.56
CA ARG A 169 -4.71 -21.12 10.07
C ARG A 169 -3.63 -22.00 10.68
N MET A 170 -2.43 -21.94 10.13
CA MET A 170 -1.27 -22.71 10.59
C MET A 170 -0.54 -22.03 11.77
N GLY A 171 -0.87 -20.77 12.11
CA GLY A 171 -0.12 -19.99 13.09
C GLY A 171 1.29 -19.61 12.62
N ILE A 172 1.52 -19.50 11.30
CA ILE A 172 2.84 -19.24 10.70
C ILE A 172 3.00 -17.74 10.44
N THR A 173 4.14 -17.18 10.89
CA THR A 173 4.52 -15.76 10.73
C THR A 173 5.80 -15.58 9.90
N TRP A 174 6.24 -16.61 9.20
CA TRP A 174 7.45 -16.61 8.38
C TRP A 174 7.12 -16.96 6.93
N VAL A 175 7.96 -16.51 6.02
CA VAL A 175 8.01 -16.89 4.61
C VAL A 175 9.27 -17.70 4.34
N SER A 176 9.40 -18.30 3.17
CA SER A 176 10.63 -19.00 2.82
C SER A 176 11.22 -18.51 1.51
N PHE A 177 12.53 -18.57 1.43
CA PHE A 177 13.29 -18.30 0.21
C PHE A 177 14.61 -19.08 0.22
N GLU A 178 14.86 -19.86 -0.84
CA GLU A 178 16.04 -20.72 -0.99
C GLU A 178 16.28 -21.65 0.23
N GLY A 179 15.21 -22.34 0.64
CA GLY A 179 15.25 -23.30 1.76
C GLY A 179 15.36 -22.66 3.15
N ARG A 180 15.35 -21.31 3.26
CA ARG A 180 15.46 -20.61 4.54
C ARG A 180 14.13 -20.01 4.95
N GLN A 181 13.80 -20.16 6.22
CA GLN A 181 12.67 -19.46 6.84
C GLN A 181 13.09 -18.04 7.21
N ILE A 182 12.26 -17.08 6.85
CA ILE A 182 12.51 -15.66 7.01
C ILE A 182 11.31 -15.06 7.71
N GLU A 183 11.53 -14.30 8.77
CA GLU A 183 10.47 -13.57 9.45
C GLU A 183 9.72 -12.67 8.46
N TYR A 184 8.40 -12.81 8.41
CA TYR A 184 7.54 -12.05 7.52
C TYR A 184 7.01 -10.80 8.22
N ARG A 185 7.14 -9.66 7.55
CA ARG A 185 6.67 -8.36 8.04
C ARG A 185 7.33 -7.88 9.35
N PRO A 186 8.64 -8.05 9.56
CA PRO A 186 9.27 -7.42 10.69
C PRO A 186 9.17 -5.90 10.57
N ALA A 187 9.01 -5.22 11.70
CA ALA A 187 9.03 -3.75 11.74
C ALA A 187 10.38 -3.20 11.27
N GLU A 188 11.46 -3.94 11.51
CA GLU A 188 12.83 -3.58 11.19
C GLU A 188 13.23 -3.99 9.76
N ARG A 189 14.39 -3.47 9.31
CA ARG A 189 15.00 -3.81 8.03
C ARG A 189 15.70 -5.18 8.07
N GLY A 190 14.92 -6.24 8.36
CA GLY A 190 15.37 -7.62 8.44
C GLY A 190 15.71 -8.27 7.09
N GLU A 191 15.79 -9.60 7.06
CA GLU A 191 16.16 -10.35 5.85
C GLU A 191 15.11 -10.21 4.74
N HIS A 192 13.82 -10.25 5.09
CA HIS A 192 12.72 -10.02 4.14
C HIS A 192 12.87 -8.66 3.44
N TYR A 193 13.13 -7.58 4.19
CA TYR A 193 13.38 -6.26 3.62
C TYR A 193 14.55 -6.28 2.63
N ARG A 194 15.69 -6.89 3.01
CA ARG A 194 16.88 -6.96 2.14
C ARG A 194 16.61 -7.71 0.83
N LEU A 195 15.80 -8.77 0.87
CA LEU A 195 15.37 -9.49 -0.33
C LEU A 195 14.51 -8.61 -1.24
N ILE A 196 13.55 -7.88 -0.67
CA ILE A 196 12.70 -6.97 -1.45
C ILE A 196 13.53 -5.85 -2.08
N VAL A 197 14.48 -5.26 -1.35
CA VAL A 197 15.40 -4.25 -1.90
C VAL A 197 16.21 -4.82 -3.06
N ALA A 198 16.82 -6.00 -2.88
CA ALA A 198 17.63 -6.63 -3.93
C ALA A 198 16.80 -6.96 -5.18
N ALA A 199 15.59 -7.51 -5.01
CA ALA A 199 14.69 -7.78 -6.12
C ALA A 199 14.21 -6.49 -6.81
N THR A 200 13.98 -5.41 -6.06
CA THR A 200 13.63 -4.09 -6.61
C THR A 200 14.78 -3.54 -7.45
N TRP A 201 16.02 -3.68 -7.02
CA TRP A 201 17.20 -3.32 -7.80
C TRP A 201 17.22 -4.05 -9.15
N GLU A 202 17.01 -5.37 -9.16
CA GLU A 202 16.99 -6.14 -10.40
C GLU A 202 15.82 -5.73 -11.32
N LYS A 203 14.64 -5.46 -10.77
CA LYS A 203 13.53 -4.87 -11.53
C LYS A 203 13.97 -3.57 -12.21
N VAL A 204 14.59 -2.64 -11.49
CA VAL A 204 15.00 -1.34 -12.03
C VAL A 204 16.11 -1.48 -13.08
N ARG A 205 17.10 -2.33 -12.84
CA ARG A 205 18.24 -2.54 -13.77
C ARG A 205 17.82 -3.21 -15.07
N GLN A 206 16.93 -4.20 -15.00
CA GLN A 206 16.53 -5.02 -16.14
C GLN A 206 15.41 -4.41 -16.97
N ASN A 207 14.74 -3.35 -16.48
CA ASN A 207 13.67 -2.67 -17.18
C ASN A 207 14.05 -1.20 -17.47
N PRO A 208 14.57 -0.88 -18.67
CA PRO A 208 15.03 0.48 -19.00
C PRO A 208 13.96 1.56 -18.79
N GLU A 209 12.68 1.27 -19.05
CA GLU A 209 11.59 2.22 -18.85
C GLU A 209 11.33 2.48 -17.35
N VAL A 210 11.46 1.47 -16.49
CA VAL A 210 11.38 1.64 -15.03
C VAL A 210 12.51 2.55 -14.54
N ASN A 211 13.75 2.28 -14.99
CA ASN A 211 14.92 3.09 -14.67
C ASN A 211 14.75 4.54 -15.12
N LYS A 212 14.33 4.76 -16.38
CA LYS A 212 14.08 6.07 -16.95
C LYS A 212 13.04 6.85 -16.17
N VAL A 213 11.89 6.22 -15.84
CA VAL A 213 10.82 6.86 -15.07
C VAL A 213 11.30 7.18 -13.65
N LEU A 214 12.02 6.27 -12.99
CA LEU A 214 12.56 6.52 -11.65
C LEU A 214 13.52 7.71 -11.64
N LEU A 215 14.46 7.78 -12.57
CA LEU A 215 15.40 8.90 -12.69
C LEU A 215 14.70 10.21 -13.07
N ALA A 216 13.64 10.16 -13.88
CA ALA A 216 12.85 11.33 -14.25
C ALA A 216 12.15 12.00 -13.06
N THR A 217 11.93 11.26 -11.95
CA THR A 217 11.39 11.86 -10.71
C THR A 217 12.38 12.81 -10.01
N GLY A 218 13.63 12.84 -10.42
CA GLY A 218 14.67 13.79 -9.99
C GLY A 218 14.85 13.84 -8.47
N ASP A 219 14.45 14.95 -7.85
CA ASP A 219 14.53 15.20 -6.40
C ASP A 219 13.15 15.20 -5.73
N LEU A 220 12.08 14.88 -6.47
CA LEU A 220 10.75 14.80 -5.88
C LEU A 220 10.67 13.77 -4.76
N ILE A 221 9.91 14.09 -3.73
CA ILE A 221 9.55 13.15 -2.67
C ILE A 221 8.52 12.17 -3.23
N LEU A 222 8.87 10.90 -3.28
CA LEU A 222 7.98 9.84 -3.75
C LEU A 222 6.96 9.50 -2.67
N ARG A 223 5.68 9.39 -3.05
CA ARG A 223 4.59 9.00 -2.18
C ARG A 223 3.83 7.80 -2.75
N PRO A 224 3.38 6.87 -1.89
CA PRO A 224 2.57 5.76 -2.36
C PRO A 224 1.22 6.24 -2.89
N ASP A 225 0.62 5.48 -3.80
CA ASP A 225 -0.72 5.72 -4.33
C ASP A 225 -1.85 5.11 -3.47
N HIS A 226 -1.54 4.75 -2.25
CA HIS A 226 -2.49 4.21 -1.28
C HIS A 226 -2.08 4.61 0.14
N TYR A 227 -3.05 4.65 1.04
CA TYR A 227 -2.78 4.94 2.43
C TYR A 227 -1.95 3.84 3.07
N GLN A 228 -0.96 4.24 3.84
CA GLN A 228 -0.12 3.35 4.64
C GLN A 228 -0.08 3.84 6.08
N GLU A 229 -0.16 2.91 7.02
CA GLU A 229 0.02 3.23 8.44
C GLU A 229 1.46 3.69 8.70
N PRO A 230 1.67 4.62 9.65
CA PRO A 230 3.00 5.16 9.96
C PRO A 230 4.01 4.08 10.41
N ASP A 231 3.52 3.00 11.03
CA ASP A 231 4.29 1.87 11.52
C ASP A 231 4.34 0.68 10.54
N ALA A 232 3.91 0.90 9.29
CA ALA A 232 3.96 -0.14 8.27
C ALA A 232 5.38 -0.75 8.17
N PRO A 233 5.49 -2.07 7.99
CA PRO A 233 6.79 -2.75 7.85
C PRO A 233 7.68 -2.09 6.80
N ALA A 234 8.99 -2.03 7.07
CA ALA A 234 9.94 -1.33 6.17
C ALA A 234 9.86 -1.83 4.73
N ALA A 235 9.65 -3.13 4.53
CA ALA A 235 9.49 -3.72 3.20
C ALA A 235 8.26 -3.19 2.42
N TRP A 236 7.21 -2.74 3.10
CA TRP A 236 6.00 -2.20 2.45
C TRP A 236 6.19 -0.78 1.93
N ARG A 237 7.17 -0.05 2.46
CA ARG A 237 7.46 1.33 2.08
C ARG A 237 8.30 1.38 0.80
N TYR A 238 7.75 0.82 -0.29
CA TYR A 238 8.41 0.68 -1.58
C TYR A 238 8.91 2.01 -2.15
N TYR A 239 8.23 3.11 -1.86
CA TYR A 239 8.62 4.46 -2.26
C TYR A 239 9.92 4.93 -1.58
N GLU A 240 10.21 4.48 -0.35
CA GLU A 240 11.49 4.73 0.32
C GLU A 240 12.62 3.90 -0.32
N ILE A 241 12.34 2.63 -0.65
CA ILE A 241 13.28 1.76 -1.36
C ILE A 241 13.65 2.37 -2.72
N LEU A 242 12.65 2.83 -3.48
CA LEU A 242 12.86 3.49 -4.77
C LEU A 242 13.62 4.80 -4.63
N THR A 243 13.37 5.59 -3.58
CA THR A 243 14.11 6.82 -3.29
C THR A 243 15.60 6.53 -3.07
N GLN A 244 15.92 5.47 -2.31
CA GLN A 244 17.31 5.07 -2.11
C GLN A 244 17.94 4.58 -3.42
N ILE A 245 17.28 3.70 -4.16
CA ILE A 245 17.77 3.21 -5.47
C ILE A 245 18.02 4.36 -6.43
N ARG A 246 17.12 5.35 -6.48
CA ARG A 246 17.31 6.54 -7.31
C ARG A 246 18.56 7.32 -6.92
N ALA A 247 18.78 7.55 -5.63
CA ALA A 247 19.97 8.25 -5.13
C ALA A 247 21.26 7.51 -5.51
N ASP A 248 21.28 6.18 -5.36
CA ASP A 248 22.44 5.36 -5.73
C ASP A 248 22.71 5.44 -7.24
N LEU A 249 21.68 5.34 -8.09
CA LEU A 249 21.80 5.47 -9.55
C LEU A 249 22.26 6.86 -10.01
N GLN A 250 21.90 7.91 -9.28
CA GLN A 250 22.37 9.27 -9.56
C GLN A 250 23.85 9.43 -9.20
N ASN A 251 24.28 8.81 -8.11
CA ASN A 251 25.69 8.84 -7.68
C ASN A 251 26.61 8.03 -8.62
N GLU A 252 26.12 6.94 -9.20
CA GLU A 252 26.89 6.14 -10.18
C GLU A 252 27.18 6.91 -11.50
N LYS A 253 26.41 7.97 -11.79
CA LYS A 253 26.55 8.78 -13.01
C LYS A 253 27.47 10.01 -12.85
N ASN A 254 27.82 10.37 -11.62
CA ASN A 254 28.71 11.49 -11.29
C ASN A 254 30.13 11.01 -11.00
#